data_6a73ce617fc97e4b4bf23d80c8c746cf
#
_entry.id   6a73ce617fc97e4b4bf23d80c8c746cf
#
_cell.length_a   1.000
_cell.length_b   1.000
_cell.length_c   1.000
_cell.angle_alpha   90.00
_cell.angle_beta   90.00
_cell.angle_gamma   90.00
#
_symmetry.space_group_name_H-M   'P 1'
#
loop_
_entity.id
_entity.type
_entity.pdbx_description
1 polymer ?
#
loop_
_entity_poly.entity_id
_entity_poly.type
_entity_poly.pdbx_seq_one_letter_code
_entity_poly.pdbx_strand_id
1 'polypeptide(L)'
;MTNQEIFHNAEILFKEKDYTQTLLTLMKGFIADNQHVPFYQLAGKALRGLKGYEEAEMFERAIKAFTDWQAFYDLGYHYVEMGYWDLAIAFLARANTLNPADVVVAYEYSLALGARFRLADALHALRMTDFASEFWAAYRAFHLSVLLGQDIAEAKIFLRNIREQIYLKTEIADDEAFALQKLDNLQEIIGRYEALETPETHIRDWHFIQYGAAVLDFFEEKEEDIQVAGGRWVAAWASEESLRNLLEKLKAFCEMSALSFEKILYIADRDAEITAKLIGKILHLPTEKLTNDNVLTNNTLVVADAADKFNDWKQLAVKRKGQVTFAIWQSWLEDVAFCPDVVGVLAQMYNLPWEGGAMRLVDAENQTFERTEPNFQNPDAIAKYISEIVADLSEDVFFEENIAFYQKYQALWAGKTKTNRFYFTAESPITGSFFQ
;
A
#
# COMPACT_ATOMS: atom_id res chain seq x y z
N MET A 1 0.13 -2.96 31.15
CA MET A 1 -0.95 -2.43 32.03
C MET A 1 -2.06 -3.46 32.12
N THR A 2 -2.61 -3.68 33.30
CA THR A 2 -3.78 -4.55 33.53
C THR A 2 -5.07 -3.80 33.10
N ASN A 3 -6.17 -4.54 32.88
CA ASN A 3 -7.48 -3.93 32.61
C ASN A 3 -7.91 -2.95 33.71
N GLN A 4 -7.59 -3.26 34.97
CA GLN A 4 -7.90 -2.38 36.10
C GLN A 4 -7.10 -1.07 36.05
N GLU A 5 -5.82 -1.12 35.72
CA GLU A 5 -4.99 0.08 35.57
C GLU A 5 -5.46 0.95 34.39
N ILE A 6 -5.78 0.33 33.25
CA ILE A 6 -6.30 1.04 32.07
C ILE A 6 -7.63 1.72 32.44
N PHE A 7 -8.55 0.98 33.05
CA PHE A 7 -9.85 1.51 33.44
C PHE A 7 -9.74 2.64 34.45
N HIS A 8 -8.90 2.48 35.46
CA HIS A 8 -8.67 3.51 36.47
C HIS A 8 -8.12 4.80 35.87
N ASN A 9 -7.13 4.70 34.99
CA ASN A 9 -6.57 5.86 34.30
C ASN A 9 -7.63 6.55 33.41
N ALA A 10 -8.43 5.79 32.68
CA ALA A 10 -9.52 6.33 31.89
C ALA A 10 -10.60 7.01 32.75
N GLU A 11 -10.92 6.48 33.94
CA GLU A 11 -11.86 7.12 34.86
C GLU A 11 -11.36 8.46 35.42
N ILE A 12 -10.06 8.59 35.67
CA ILE A 12 -9.46 9.86 36.10
C ILE A 12 -9.65 10.90 35.01
N LEU A 13 -9.23 10.59 33.77
CA LEU A 13 -9.37 11.48 32.61
C LEU A 13 -10.84 11.86 32.36
N PHE A 14 -11.75 10.91 32.48
CA PHE A 14 -13.19 11.16 32.35
C PHE A 14 -13.72 12.15 33.41
N LYS A 15 -13.28 12.04 34.67
CA LYS A 15 -13.65 12.98 35.73
C LYS A 15 -13.11 14.40 35.48
N GLU A 16 -11.94 14.48 34.86
CA GLU A 16 -11.33 15.74 34.39
C GLU A 16 -11.99 16.30 33.12
N LYS A 17 -12.96 15.59 32.55
CA LYS A 17 -13.66 15.88 31.30
C LYS A 17 -12.77 15.85 30.07
N ASP A 18 -11.62 15.21 30.15
CA ASP A 18 -10.79 14.92 28.99
C ASP A 18 -11.29 13.64 28.31
N TYR A 19 -12.41 13.78 27.60
CA TYR A 19 -13.08 12.66 26.95
C TYR A 19 -12.26 12.06 25.82
N THR A 20 -11.46 12.87 25.14
CA THR A 20 -10.60 12.41 24.04
C THR A 20 -9.51 11.48 24.60
N GLN A 21 -8.79 11.89 25.63
CA GLN A 21 -7.77 11.05 26.25
C GLN A 21 -8.39 9.83 26.96
N THR A 22 -9.61 9.97 27.48
CA THR A 22 -10.38 8.82 27.99
C THR A 22 -10.55 7.75 26.91
N LEU A 23 -11.02 8.12 25.71
CA LEU A 23 -11.20 7.18 24.60
C LEU A 23 -9.89 6.58 24.13
N LEU A 24 -8.84 7.39 23.96
CA LEU A 24 -7.51 6.91 23.59
C LEU A 24 -6.93 5.90 24.60
N THR A 25 -7.21 6.10 25.88
CA THR A 25 -6.81 5.15 26.94
C THR A 25 -7.62 3.87 26.84
N LEU A 26 -8.94 3.96 26.61
CA LEU A 26 -9.82 2.80 26.46
C LEU A 26 -9.53 1.98 25.20
N MET A 27 -9.06 2.61 24.11
CA MET A 27 -8.63 1.89 22.91
C MET A 27 -7.60 0.80 23.25
N LYS A 28 -6.60 1.12 24.07
CA LYS A 28 -5.61 0.15 24.52
C LYS A 28 -6.25 -1.00 25.31
N GLY A 29 -7.33 -0.70 26.04
CA GLY A 29 -8.11 -1.68 26.78
C GLY A 29 -8.88 -2.62 25.85
N PHE A 30 -9.57 -2.10 24.82
CA PHE A 30 -10.29 -2.92 23.84
C PHE A 30 -9.38 -3.85 23.04
N ILE A 31 -8.18 -3.37 22.69
CA ILE A 31 -7.18 -4.19 22.00
C ILE A 31 -6.69 -5.32 22.91
N ALA A 32 -6.50 -5.06 24.20
CA ALA A 32 -6.02 -6.05 25.17
C ALA A 32 -7.13 -7.03 25.59
N ASP A 33 -8.35 -6.54 25.80
CA ASP A 33 -9.51 -7.34 26.25
C ASP A 33 -10.83 -6.71 25.78
N ASN A 34 -11.33 -7.21 24.66
CA ASN A 34 -12.60 -6.79 24.08
C ASN A 34 -13.84 -7.32 24.83
N GLN A 35 -13.68 -8.01 25.97
CA GLN A 35 -14.78 -8.54 26.77
C GLN A 35 -15.04 -7.74 28.04
N HIS A 36 -14.21 -6.74 28.35
CA HIS A 36 -14.33 -5.98 29.59
C HIS A 36 -15.44 -4.93 29.52
N VAL A 37 -16.65 -5.30 30.00
CA VAL A 37 -17.87 -4.47 29.96
C VAL A 37 -17.66 -3.02 30.46
N PRO A 38 -16.90 -2.77 31.57
CA PRO A 38 -16.68 -1.40 32.02
C PRO A 38 -16.06 -0.47 30.99
N PHE A 39 -15.24 -0.98 30.05
CA PHE A 39 -14.66 -0.17 28.97
C PHE A 39 -15.76 0.38 28.06
N TYR A 40 -16.74 -0.44 27.67
CA TYR A 40 -17.86 -0.03 26.82
C TYR A 40 -18.73 1.02 27.51
N GLN A 41 -18.99 0.85 28.81
CA GLN A 41 -19.79 1.82 29.59
C GLN A 41 -19.12 3.18 29.65
N LEU A 42 -17.82 3.22 29.87
CA LEU A 42 -17.07 4.47 29.98
C LEU A 42 -16.89 5.12 28.60
N ALA A 43 -16.65 4.33 27.55
CA ALA A 43 -16.56 4.82 26.18
C ALA A 43 -17.86 5.50 25.72
N GLY A 44 -19.01 4.86 25.92
CA GLY A 44 -20.30 5.44 25.58
C GLY A 44 -20.58 6.77 26.33
N LYS A 45 -20.17 6.87 27.61
CA LYS A 45 -20.28 8.13 28.38
C LYS A 45 -19.32 9.21 27.85
N ALA A 46 -18.08 8.87 27.50
CA ALA A 46 -17.10 9.80 26.97
C ALA A 46 -17.53 10.34 25.60
N LEU A 47 -18.04 9.47 24.72
CA LEU A 47 -18.59 9.84 23.42
C LEU A 47 -19.78 10.82 23.55
N ARG A 48 -20.68 10.58 24.51
CA ARG A 48 -21.76 11.56 24.80
C ARG A 48 -21.20 12.89 25.27
N GLY A 49 -20.12 12.89 26.03
CA GLY A 49 -19.41 14.10 26.45
C GLY A 49 -18.84 14.87 25.26
N LEU A 50 -18.42 14.20 24.20
CA LEU A 50 -17.94 14.75 22.93
C LEU A 50 -19.08 15.04 21.94
N LYS A 51 -20.33 14.76 22.28
CA LYS A 51 -21.51 14.85 21.42
C LYS A 51 -21.55 13.85 20.25
N GLY A 52 -20.77 12.77 20.33
CA GLY A 52 -20.80 11.62 19.42
C GLY A 52 -21.95 10.67 19.77
N TYR A 53 -23.20 11.12 19.56
CA TYR A 53 -24.39 10.41 20.04
C TYR A 53 -24.62 9.08 19.32
N GLU A 54 -24.44 9.05 18.01
CA GLU A 54 -24.63 7.85 17.20
C GLU A 54 -23.67 6.74 17.63
N GLU A 55 -22.39 7.05 17.74
CA GLU A 55 -21.36 6.12 18.18
C GLU A 55 -21.60 5.67 19.65
N ALA A 56 -21.97 6.60 20.53
CA ALA A 56 -22.33 6.26 21.91
C ALA A 56 -23.50 5.25 21.99
N GLU A 57 -24.50 5.37 21.11
CA GLU A 57 -25.62 4.44 21.03
C GLU A 57 -25.19 3.04 20.55
N MET A 58 -24.17 2.94 19.68
CA MET A 58 -23.61 1.65 19.28
C MET A 58 -22.97 0.94 20.47
N PHE A 59 -22.17 1.65 21.29
CA PHE A 59 -21.61 1.10 22.52
C PHE A 59 -22.72 0.67 23.52
N GLU A 60 -23.76 1.45 23.66
CA GLU A 60 -24.90 1.11 24.54
C GLU A 60 -25.67 -0.13 24.04
N ARG A 61 -25.82 -0.30 22.74
CA ARG A 61 -26.41 -1.51 22.14
C ARG A 61 -25.51 -2.72 22.43
N ALA A 62 -24.21 -2.62 22.25
CA ALA A 62 -23.27 -3.69 22.54
C ALA A 62 -23.32 -4.11 24.02
N ILE A 63 -23.47 -3.16 24.96
CA ILE A 63 -23.64 -3.48 26.39
C ILE A 63 -24.95 -4.24 26.66
N LYS A 64 -26.06 -3.80 26.07
CA LYS A 64 -27.38 -4.42 26.26
C LYS A 64 -27.47 -5.82 25.67
N ALA A 65 -26.74 -6.07 24.60
CA ALA A 65 -26.72 -7.32 23.85
C ALA A 65 -25.31 -7.92 23.80
N PHE A 66 -24.67 -8.09 24.96
CA PHE A 66 -23.25 -8.46 25.06
C PHE A 66 -22.90 -9.86 24.54
N THR A 67 -23.91 -10.67 24.25
CA THR A 67 -23.80 -12.00 23.62
C THR A 67 -24.30 -12.03 22.18
N ASP A 68 -24.75 -10.89 21.65
CA ASP A 68 -25.19 -10.74 20.28
C ASP A 68 -24.04 -10.28 19.39
N TRP A 69 -23.68 -11.09 18.43
CA TRP A 69 -22.57 -10.81 17.50
C TRP A 69 -22.84 -9.55 16.63
N GLN A 70 -24.12 -9.29 16.28
CA GLN A 70 -24.48 -8.19 15.41
C GLN A 70 -24.08 -6.82 15.99
N ALA A 71 -24.27 -6.63 17.29
CA ALA A 71 -23.90 -5.38 17.95
C ALA A 71 -22.39 -5.10 17.89
N PHE A 72 -21.56 -6.15 17.95
CA PHE A 72 -20.11 -6.02 17.81
C PHE A 72 -19.67 -5.91 16.36
N TYR A 73 -20.38 -6.56 15.44
CA TYR A 73 -20.17 -6.37 14.00
C TYR A 73 -20.43 -4.91 13.59
N ASP A 74 -21.55 -4.34 14.02
CA ASP A 74 -21.90 -2.94 13.73
C ASP A 74 -20.80 -1.98 14.22
N LEU A 75 -20.29 -2.18 15.45
CA LEU A 75 -19.17 -1.40 15.99
C LEU A 75 -17.90 -1.60 15.16
N GLY A 76 -17.55 -2.84 14.86
CA GLY A 76 -16.34 -3.16 14.12
C GLY A 76 -16.38 -2.59 12.70
N TYR A 77 -17.50 -2.74 12.00
CA TYR A 77 -17.72 -2.20 10.66
C TYR A 77 -17.64 -0.66 10.64
N HIS A 78 -18.25 0.00 11.63
CA HIS A 78 -18.13 1.45 11.79
C HIS A 78 -16.65 1.90 11.86
N TYR A 79 -15.81 1.19 12.60
CA TYR A 79 -14.40 1.52 12.70
C TYR A 79 -13.58 1.11 11.46
N VAL A 80 -14.03 0.13 10.68
CA VAL A 80 -13.49 -0.15 9.32
C VAL A 80 -13.71 1.06 8.42
N GLU A 81 -14.93 1.59 8.37
CA GLU A 81 -15.28 2.77 7.55
C GLU A 81 -14.48 4.03 7.95
N MET A 82 -14.11 4.13 9.22
CA MET A 82 -13.29 5.24 9.74
C MET A 82 -11.77 5.01 9.60
N GLY A 83 -11.32 3.82 9.18
CA GLY A 83 -9.91 3.45 9.10
C GLY A 83 -9.23 3.20 10.46
N TYR A 84 -9.99 3.05 11.55
CA TYR A 84 -9.44 2.73 12.88
C TYR A 84 -9.29 1.21 13.06
N TRP A 85 -8.34 0.66 12.32
CA TRP A 85 -8.16 -0.79 12.15
C TRP A 85 -8.01 -1.57 13.46
N ASP A 86 -7.29 -1.05 14.45
CA ASP A 86 -7.06 -1.77 15.72
C ASP A 86 -8.36 -1.91 16.54
N LEU A 87 -9.22 -0.88 16.51
CA LEU A 87 -10.55 -0.96 17.12
C LEU A 87 -11.47 -1.89 16.30
N ALA A 88 -11.43 -1.77 14.98
CA ALA A 88 -12.17 -2.67 14.10
C ALA A 88 -11.81 -4.14 14.40
N ILE A 89 -10.51 -4.46 14.49
CA ILE A 89 -10.02 -5.80 14.85
C ILE A 89 -10.59 -6.25 16.21
N ALA A 90 -10.56 -5.39 17.23
CA ALA A 90 -11.03 -5.75 18.56
C ALA A 90 -12.53 -6.12 18.57
N PHE A 91 -13.37 -5.33 17.90
CA PHE A 91 -14.82 -5.58 17.88
C PHE A 91 -15.22 -6.71 16.93
N LEU A 92 -14.62 -6.76 15.72
CA LEU A 92 -14.87 -7.86 14.79
C LEU A 92 -14.37 -9.20 15.30
N ALA A 93 -13.26 -9.24 16.04
CA ALA A 93 -12.81 -10.45 16.74
C ALA A 93 -13.86 -10.94 17.75
N ARG A 94 -14.53 -10.03 18.46
CA ARG A 94 -15.62 -10.40 19.36
C ARG A 94 -16.81 -10.92 18.61
N ALA A 95 -17.23 -10.25 17.52
CA ALA A 95 -18.32 -10.71 16.65
C ALA A 95 -18.02 -12.10 16.08
N ASN A 96 -16.82 -12.31 15.57
CA ASN A 96 -16.36 -13.59 15.01
C ASN A 96 -16.32 -14.70 16.07
N THR A 97 -15.95 -14.38 17.31
CA THR A 97 -15.99 -15.35 18.42
C THR A 97 -17.43 -15.78 18.75
N LEU A 98 -18.39 -14.86 18.65
CA LEU A 98 -19.80 -15.12 18.94
C LEU A 98 -20.51 -15.83 17.78
N ASN A 99 -20.09 -15.60 16.55
CA ASN A 99 -20.63 -16.24 15.35
C ASN A 99 -19.51 -16.62 14.36
N PRO A 100 -18.73 -17.67 14.65
CA PRO A 100 -17.52 -18.00 13.89
C PRO A 100 -17.81 -18.57 12.47
N ALA A 101 -19.05 -18.96 12.20
CA ALA A 101 -19.44 -19.49 10.89
C ALA A 101 -19.95 -18.42 9.92
N ASP A 102 -20.10 -17.18 10.35
CA ASP A 102 -20.63 -16.09 9.53
C ASP A 102 -19.56 -15.54 8.59
N VAL A 103 -19.79 -15.72 7.29
CA VAL A 103 -18.83 -15.34 6.26
C VAL A 103 -18.67 -13.82 6.13
N VAL A 104 -19.72 -13.04 6.41
CA VAL A 104 -19.67 -11.56 6.32
C VAL A 104 -18.83 -11.01 7.45
N VAL A 105 -19.03 -11.50 8.68
CA VAL A 105 -18.19 -11.14 9.83
C VAL A 105 -16.73 -11.50 9.58
N ALA A 106 -16.47 -12.72 9.11
CA ALA A 106 -15.11 -13.18 8.82
C ALA A 106 -14.45 -12.37 7.69
N TYR A 107 -15.21 -11.96 6.68
CA TYR A 107 -14.71 -11.13 5.59
C TYR A 107 -14.26 -9.75 6.09
N GLU A 108 -15.11 -9.02 6.81
CA GLU A 108 -14.77 -7.70 7.37
C GLU A 108 -13.61 -7.81 8.38
N TYR A 109 -13.62 -8.84 9.20
CA TYR A 109 -12.51 -9.12 10.12
C TYR A 109 -11.20 -9.38 9.38
N SER A 110 -11.24 -10.11 8.27
CA SER A 110 -10.07 -10.36 7.43
C SER A 110 -9.53 -9.09 6.77
N LEU A 111 -10.40 -8.14 6.39
CA LEU A 111 -9.99 -6.85 5.86
C LEU A 111 -9.24 -6.03 6.92
N ALA A 112 -9.79 -5.93 8.12
CA ALA A 112 -9.16 -5.21 9.22
C ALA A 112 -7.80 -5.82 9.61
N LEU A 113 -7.71 -7.16 9.67
CA LEU A 113 -6.46 -7.89 9.94
C LEU A 113 -5.42 -7.64 8.83
N GLY A 114 -5.83 -7.66 7.57
CA GLY A 114 -4.96 -7.37 6.42
C GLY A 114 -4.37 -5.97 6.47
N ALA A 115 -5.17 -4.97 6.84
CA ALA A 115 -4.72 -3.59 7.03
C ALA A 115 -3.65 -3.45 8.15
N ARG A 116 -3.51 -4.46 9.00
CA ARG A 116 -2.45 -4.58 10.01
C ARG A 116 -1.43 -5.67 9.67
N PHE A 117 -1.35 -6.08 8.41
CA PHE A 117 -0.39 -7.09 7.89
C PHE A 117 -0.48 -8.45 8.59
N ARG A 118 -1.61 -8.74 9.26
CA ARG A 118 -1.89 -10.02 9.93
C ARG A 118 -2.53 -11.01 8.95
N LEU A 119 -1.83 -11.27 7.82
CA LEU A 119 -2.41 -12.02 6.70
C LEU A 119 -2.75 -13.47 7.05
N ALA A 120 -1.96 -14.12 7.89
CA ALA A 120 -2.22 -15.49 8.34
C ALA A 120 -3.50 -15.57 9.18
N ASP A 121 -3.71 -14.61 10.08
CA ASP A 121 -4.93 -14.52 10.90
C ASP A 121 -6.14 -14.19 10.03
N ALA A 122 -5.98 -13.31 9.04
CA ALA A 122 -7.02 -12.96 8.08
C ALA A 122 -7.49 -14.19 7.28
N LEU A 123 -6.56 -14.98 6.77
CA LEU A 123 -6.88 -16.21 6.05
C LEU A 123 -7.51 -17.25 6.98
N HIS A 124 -7.01 -17.37 8.22
CA HIS A 124 -7.58 -18.29 9.20
C HIS A 124 -9.05 -17.96 9.50
N ALA A 125 -9.38 -16.69 9.71
CA ALA A 125 -10.76 -16.26 9.97
C ALA A 125 -11.70 -16.67 8.84
N LEU A 126 -11.31 -16.49 7.59
CA LEU A 126 -12.11 -16.89 6.43
C LEU A 126 -12.26 -18.42 6.36
N ARG A 127 -11.20 -19.18 6.58
CA ARG A 127 -11.22 -20.65 6.51
C ARG A 127 -12.07 -21.32 7.56
N MET A 128 -12.45 -20.62 8.61
CA MET A 128 -13.40 -21.11 9.62
C MET A 128 -14.87 -21.05 9.15
N THR A 129 -15.15 -20.47 7.99
CA THR A 129 -16.47 -20.29 7.40
C THR A 129 -16.60 -21.07 6.09
N ASP A 130 -17.82 -21.12 5.53
CA ASP A 130 -18.04 -21.54 4.14
C ASP A 130 -17.76 -20.39 3.17
N PHE A 131 -16.53 -19.87 3.21
CA PHE A 131 -16.09 -18.72 2.42
C PHE A 131 -16.26 -18.93 0.91
N ALA A 132 -16.25 -20.17 0.44
CA ALA A 132 -16.39 -20.49 -0.98
C ALA A 132 -17.78 -20.20 -1.52
N SER A 133 -18.80 -20.07 -0.67
CA SER A 133 -20.18 -19.71 -1.04
C SER A 133 -20.33 -18.23 -1.40
N GLU A 134 -19.39 -17.37 -0.97
CA GLU A 134 -19.44 -15.93 -1.18
C GLU A 134 -18.24 -15.45 -2.01
N PHE A 135 -18.51 -14.76 -3.13
CA PHE A 135 -17.50 -14.37 -4.10
C PHE A 135 -16.33 -13.57 -3.48
N TRP A 136 -16.63 -12.55 -2.69
CA TRP A 136 -15.59 -11.68 -2.15
C TRP A 136 -14.75 -12.36 -1.07
N ALA A 137 -15.37 -13.17 -0.23
CA ALA A 137 -14.67 -13.96 0.76
C ALA A 137 -13.74 -14.99 0.12
N ALA A 138 -14.24 -15.68 -0.93
CA ALA A 138 -13.44 -16.64 -1.70
C ALA A 138 -12.27 -15.95 -2.42
N TYR A 139 -12.53 -14.85 -3.14
CA TYR A 139 -11.48 -14.07 -3.79
C TYR A 139 -10.37 -13.67 -2.79
N ARG A 140 -10.78 -13.13 -1.64
CA ARG A 140 -9.84 -12.71 -0.61
C ARG A 140 -9.06 -13.88 -0.02
N ALA A 141 -9.71 -14.99 0.30
CA ALA A 141 -9.04 -16.17 0.85
C ALA A 141 -7.97 -16.70 -0.12
N PHE A 142 -8.29 -16.77 -1.42
CA PHE A 142 -7.34 -17.22 -2.42
C PHE A 142 -6.21 -16.22 -2.68
N HIS A 143 -6.49 -14.92 -2.67
CA HIS A 143 -5.45 -13.90 -2.73
C HIS A 143 -4.49 -14.00 -1.54
N LEU A 144 -5.01 -14.09 -0.32
CA LEU A 144 -4.21 -14.31 0.89
C LEU A 144 -3.40 -15.61 0.84
N SER A 145 -3.95 -16.69 0.27
CA SER A 145 -3.23 -17.95 0.10
C SER A 145 -2.00 -17.79 -0.79
N VAL A 146 -2.10 -17.00 -1.87
CA VAL A 146 -0.94 -16.67 -2.72
C VAL A 146 0.09 -15.87 -1.92
N LEU A 147 -0.34 -14.81 -1.23
CA LEU A 147 0.57 -13.96 -0.44
C LEU A 147 1.30 -14.72 0.67
N LEU A 148 0.70 -15.78 1.19
CA LEU A 148 1.27 -16.64 2.23
C LEU A 148 2.03 -17.85 1.67
N GLY A 149 2.22 -17.93 0.35
CA GLY A 149 2.93 -19.04 -0.28
C GLY A 149 2.25 -20.41 -0.09
N GLN A 150 0.91 -20.43 0.06
CA GLN A 150 0.15 -21.68 0.27
C GLN A 150 -0.25 -22.32 -1.06
N ASP A 151 -0.82 -23.54 -1.00
CA ASP A 151 -1.31 -24.23 -2.18
C ASP A 151 -2.43 -23.42 -2.88
N ILE A 152 -2.22 -23.16 -4.16
CA ILE A 152 -3.09 -22.36 -5.03
C ILE A 152 -3.98 -23.22 -5.94
N ALA A 153 -3.96 -24.55 -5.78
CA ALA A 153 -4.76 -25.45 -6.62
C ALA A 153 -6.27 -25.15 -6.49
N GLU A 154 -6.75 -24.91 -5.28
CA GLU A 154 -8.14 -24.52 -5.02
C GLU A 154 -8.49 -23.17 -5.66
N ALA A 155 -7.56 -22.19 -5.61
CA ALA A 155 -7.75 -20.90 -6.26
C ALA A 155 -7.94 -21.04 -7.78
N LYS A 156 -7.20 -21.92 -8.44
CA LYS A 156 -7.34 -22.19 -9.88
C LYS A 156 -8.68 -22.84 -10.22
N ILE A 157 -9.15 -23.76 -9.38
CA ILE A 157 -10.48 -24.37 -9.54
C ILE A 157 -11.57 -23.31 -9.39
N PHE A 158 -11.50 -22.48 -8.37
CA PHE A 158 -12.43 -21.37 -8.13
C PHE A 158 -12.47 -20.42 -9.32
N LEU A 159 -11.34 -19.94 -9.81
CA LEU A 159 -11.25 -19.03 -10.96
C LEU A 159 -11.96 -19.61 -12.19
N ARG A 160 -11.72 -20.89 -12.49
CA ARG A 160 -12.35 -21.57 -13.62
C ARG A 160 -13.87 -21.65 -13.45
N ASN A 161 -14.32 -22.14 -12.30
CA ASN A 161 -15.75 -22.39 -12.06
C ASN A 161 -16.57 -21.10 -12.10
N ILE A 162 -16.09 -20.02 -11.48
CA ILE A 162 -16.82 -18.74 -11.47
C ILE A 162 -16.85 -18.12 -12.87
N ARG A 163 -15.75 -18.17 -13.62
CA ARG A 163 -15.76 -17.69 -15.02
C ARG A 163 -16.75 -18.46 -15.89
N GLU A 164 -16.76 -19.78 -15.81
CA GLU A 164 -17.72 -20.59 -16.53
C GLU A 164 -19.17 -20.19 -16.19
N GLN A 165 -19.48 -19.97 -14.91
CA GLN A 165 -20.82 -19.52 -14.50
C GLN A 165 -21.20 -18.15 -15.07
N ILE A 166 -20.28 -17.18 -15.07
CA ILE A 166 -20.56 -15.83 -15.61
C ILE A 166 -20.71 -15.89 -17.14
N TYR A 167 -19.83 -16.59 -17.85
CA TYR A 167 -19.90 -16.68 -19.33
C TYR A 167 -21.08 -17.51 -19.87
N LEU A 168 -21.72 -18.29 -19.02
CA LEU A 168 -22.97 -18.98 -19.42
C LEU A 168 -24.18 -18.05 -19.43
N LYS A 169 -24.10 -16.85 -18.89
CA LYS A 169 -25.16 -15.84 -18.89
C LYS A 169 -25.26 -15.18 -20.27
N THR A 170 -26.44 -14.81 -20.68
CA THR A 170 -26.71 -14.11 -21.96
C THR A 170 -26.34 -12.62 -21.90
N GLU A 171 -26.40 -12.03 -20.70
CA GLU A 171 -26.01 -10.65 -20.42
C GLU A 171 -25.16 -10.63 -19.17
N ILE A 172 -24.08 -9.84 -19.17
CA ILE A 172 -23.19 -9.65 -18.05
C ILE A 172 -23.54 -8.31 -17.41
N ALA A 173 -23.97 -8.34 -16.14
CA ALA A 173 -24.23 -7.13 -15.38
C ALA A 173 -22.92 -6.41 -14.97
N ASP A 174 -22.99 -5.13 -14.60
CA ASP A 174 -21.81 -4.31 -14.26
C ASP A 174 -21.01 -4.87 -13.08
N ASP A 175 -21.69 -5.41 -12.08
CA ASP A 175 -21.07 -6.07 -10.92
C ASP A 175 -20.34 -7.36 -11.32
N GLU A 176 -20.89 -8.11 -12.29
CA GLU A 176 -20.25 -9.30 -12.85
C GLU A 176 -19.05 -8.95 -13.73
N ALA A 177 -19.12 -7.85 -14.48
CA ALA A 177 -17.98 -7.35 -15.25
C ALA A 177 -16.84 -6.94 -14.30
N PHE A 178 -17.15 -6.33 -13.16
CA PHE A 178 -16.17 -6.01 -12.13
C PHE A 178 -15.60 -7.28 -11.46
N ALA A 179 -16.44 -8.27 -11.18
CA ALA A 179 -16.00 -9.56 -10.67
C ALA A 179 -15.05 -10.26 -11.66
N LEU A 180 -15.35 -10.26 -12.96
CA LEU A 180 -14.45 -10.81 -14.00
C LEU A 180 -13.09 -10.10 -13.99
N GLN A 181 -13.07 -8.79 -13.88
CA GLN A 181 -11.82 -8.03 -13.77
C GLN A 181 -10.99 -8.46 -12.55
N LYS A 182 -11.63 -8.69 -11.40
CA LYS A 182 -10.95 -9.19 -10.20
C LYS A 182 -10.42 -10.61 -10.38
N LEU A 183 -11.17 -11.49 -11.04
CA LEU A 183 -10.71 -12.84 -11.39
C LEU A 183 -9.51 -12.81 -12.35
N ASP A 184 -9.51 -11.89 -13.32
CA ASP A 184 -8.37 -11.69 -14.22
C ASP A 184 -7.13 -11.26 -13.41
N ASN A 185 -7.29 -10.31 -12.49
CA ASN A 185 -6.21 -9.87 -11.62
C ASN A 185 -5.64 -11.03 -10.79
N LEU A 186 -6.50 -11.83 -10.15
CA LEU A 186 -6.06 -12.96 -9.35
C LEU A 186 -5.36 -14.03 -10.21
N GLN A 187 -5.84 -14.30 -11.41
CA GLN A 187 -5.18 -15.23 -12.32
C GLN A 187 -3.77 -14.77 -12.69
N GLU A 188 -3.58 -13.48 -12.86
CA GLU A 188 -2.27 -12.94 -13.18
C GLU A 188 -1.31 -12.94 -12.01
N ILE A 189 -1.82 -12.62 -10.81
CA ILE A 189 -1.06 -12.76 -9.57
C ILE A 189 -0.58 -14.22 -9.44
N ILE A 190 -1.47 -15.19 -9.62
CA ILE A 190 -1.12 -16.62 -9.61
C ILE A 190 -0.10 -16.96 -10.69
N GLY A 191 -0.30 -16.46 -11.92
CA GLY A 191 0.63 -16.73 -13.03
C GLY A 191 2.04 -16.19 -12.76
N ARG A 192 2.17 -14.99 -12.19
CA ARG A 192 3.45 -14.43 -11.79
C ARG A 192 4.06 -15.19 -10.62
N TYR A 193 3.26 -15.54 -9.62
CA TYR A 193 3.71 -16.34 -8.47
C TYR A 193 4.30 -17.69 -8.92
N GLU A 194 3.62 -18.41 -9.80
CA GLU A 194 4.11 -19.68 -10.33
C GLU A 194 5.36 -19.53 -11.20
N ALA A 195 5.45 -18.45 -11.97
CA ALA A 195 6.60 -18.22 -12.84
C ALA A 195 7.89 -17.94 -12.05
N LEU A 196 7.78 -17.37 -10.85
CA LEU A 196 8.91 -17.15 -9.95
C LEU A 196 9.33 -18.43 -9.20
N GLU A 197 8.57 -19.53 -9.30
CA GLU A 197 8.79 -20.84 -8.69
C GLU A 197 8.92 -20.82 -7.16
N THR A 198 9.88 -20.09 -6.64
CA THR A 198 10.12 -19.86 -5.20
C THR A 198 10.45 -18.38 -5.01
N PRO A 199 9.42 -17.51 -4.87
CA PRO A 199 9.69 -16.09 -4.65
C PRO A 199 10.48 -15.91 -3.35
N GLU A 200 11.57 -15.18 -3.44
CA GLU A 200 12.33 -14.79 -2.26
C GLU A 200 11.53 -13.84 -1.38
N THR A 201 11.99 -13.59 -0.17
CA THR A 201 11.36 -12.62 0.74
C THR A 201 11.68 -11.16 0.36
N HIS A 202 11.99 -10.92 -0.90
CA HIS A 202 12.24 -9.60 -1.45
C HIS A 202 10.96 -8.84 -1.73
N ILE A 203 10.96 -7.56 -1.40
CA ILE A 203 9.85 -6.66 -1.76
C ILE A 203 9.66 -6.55 -3.27
N ARG A 204 10.75 -6.56 -4.06
CA ARG A 204 10.74 -6.59 -5.53
C ARG A 204 9.86 -7.73 -6.05
N ASP A 205 10.10 -8.95 -5.56
CA ASP A 205 9.41 -10.15 -6.04
C ASP A 205 7.92 -10.08 -5.72
N TRP A 206 7.57 -9.71 -4.49
CA TRP A 206 6.17 -9.61 -4.07
C TRP A 206 5.43 -8.44 -4.71
N HIS A 207 6.08 -7.30 -4.92
CA HIS A 207 5.50 -6.18 -5.67
C HIS A 207 5.24 -6.58 -7.13
N PHE A 208 6.19 -7.30 -7.74
CA PHE A 208 6.01 -7.83 -9.09
C PHE A 208 4.89 -8.88 -9.14
N ILE A 209 4.82 -9.81 -8.20
CA ILE A 209 3.74 -10.81 -8.13
C ILE A 209 2.38 -10.14 -8.03
N GLN A 210 2.22 -9.20 -7.11
CA GLN A 210 0.93 -8.55 -6.87
C GLN A 210 0.49 -7.65 -8.02
N TYR A 211 1.38 -6.83 -8.55
CA TYR A 211 1.02 -5.76 -9.49
C TYR A 211 1.60 -5.93 -10.89
N GLY A 212 2.59 -6.77 -11.08
CA GLY A 212 3.36 -6.84 -12.32
C GLY A 212 4.13 -5.56 -12.60
N ALA A 213 4.36 -4.73 -11.60
CA ALA A 213 5.06 -3.45 -11.69
C ALA A 213 6.53 -3.60 -11.28
N ALA A 214 7.38 -2.68 -11.75
CA ALA A 214 8.79 -2.68 -11.39
C ALA A 214 9.08 -1.75 -10.20
N VAL A 215 9.95 -2.19 -9.29
CA VAL A 215 10.58 -1.37 -8.26
C VAL A 215 12.07 -1.26 -8.59
N LEU A 216 12.58 -0.04 -8.74
CA LEU A 216 13.96 0.17 -9.17
C LEU A 216 14.97 0.06 -8.04
N ASP A 217 14.53 0.44 -6.83
CA ASP A 217 15.34 0.44 -5.63
C ASP A 217 14.50 0.13 -4.39
N PHE A 218 15.11 -0.45 -3.38
CA PHE A 218 14.44 -0.77 -2.13
C PHE A 218 15.43 -0.81 -0.98
N PHE A 219 14.94 -0.52 0.22
CA PHE A 219 15.74 -0.58 1.42
C PHE A 219 15.88 -2.03 1.88
N GLU A 220 17.07 -2.56 1.85
CA GLU A 220 17.42 -3.85 2.42
C GLU A 220 18.78 -3.74 3.09
N GLU A 221 18.82 -3.92 4.42
CA GLU A 221 20.03 -4.05 5.18
C GLU A 221 20.06 -5.43 5.84
N LYS A 222 21.14 -6.17 5.62
CA LYS A 222 21.42 -7.45 6.29
C LYS A 222 22.58 -7.24 7.25
N GLU A 223 22.30 -6.71 8.43
CA GLU A 223 23.23 -6.80 9.55
C GLU A 223 22.88 -8.01 10.42
N GLU A 224 23.87 -8.54 11.19
CA GLU A 224 23.72 -9.80 11.93
C GLU A 224 22.50 -9.89 12.84
N ASP A 225 21.97 -8.75 13.33
CA ASP A 225 20.85 -8.67 14.27
C ASP A 225 19.64 -7.84 13.77
N ILE A 226 19.73 -7.16 12.61
CA ILE A 226 18.67 -6.29 12.09
C ILE A 226 18.42 -6.61 10.63
N GLN A 227 17.25 -7.14 10.34
CA GLN A 227 16.80 -7.33 8.97
C GLN A 227 15.78 -6.22 8.63
N VAL A 228 16.21 -5.21 7.88
CA VAL A 228 15.30 -4.23 7.26
C VAL A 228 14.91 -4.79 5.90
N ALA A 229 13.65 -5.16 5.76
CA ALA A 229 13.11 -5.66 4.50
C ALA A 229 12.10 -4.66 3.94
N GLY A 230 12.40 -4.11 2.77
CA GLY A 230 11.48 -3.32 1.97
C GLY A 230 11.20 -1.89 2.42
N GLY A 231 11.68 -1.43 3.57
CA GLY A 231 11.61 -0.02 3.95
C GLY A 231 10.21 0.54 4.27
N ARG A 232 9.22 -0.31 4.60
CA ARG A 232 7.84 0.14 4.87
C ARG A 232 7.75 1.30 5.86
N TRP A 233 8.56 1.26 6.91
CA TRP A 233 8.59 2.23 8.00
C TRP A 233 9.78 3.20 7.89
N VAL A 234 10.47 3.20 6.77
CA VAL A 234 11.64 4.06 6.55
C VAL A 234 11.20 5.41 6.04
N ALA A 235 11.70 6.45 6.69
CA ALA A 235 11.70 7.81 6.19
C ALA A 235 13.09 8.13 5.65
N ALA A 236 13.18 8.44 4.36
CA ALA A 236 14.44 8.72 3.68
C ALA A 236 14.49 10.14 3.14
N TRP A 237 15.70 10.69 3.09
CA TRP A 237 16.02 11.95 2.44
C TRP A 237 17.00 11.68 1.29
N ALA A 238 16.54 11.93 0.07
CA ALA A 238 17.39 11.78 -1.10
C ALA A 238 18.49 12.86 -1.13
N SER A 239 19.71 12.48 -1.50
CA SER A 239 20.68 13.41 -2.03
C SER A 239 20.48 13.59 -3.53
N GLU A 240 21.11 14.63 -4.10
CA GLU A 240 21.13 14.83 -5.55
C GLU A 240 21.76 13.63 -6.28
N GLU A 241 22.82 13.05 -5.70
CA GLU A 241 23.51 11.86 -6.23
C GLU A 241 22.62 10.61 -6.17
N SER A 242 21.96 10.36 -5.03
CA SER A 242 21.08 9.19 -4.90
C SER A 242 19.88 9.27 -5.85
N LEU A 243 19.30 10.46 -6.00
CA LEU A 243 18.24 10.66 -6.99
C LEU A 243 18.77 10.50 -8.42
N ARG A 244 19.96 11.02 -8.73
CA ARG A 244 20.58 10.85 -10.05
C ARG A 244 20.83 9.37 -10.36
N ASN A 245 21.30 8.59 -9.38
CA ASN A 245 21.50 7.14 -9.49
C ASN A 245 20.18 6.41 -9.72
N LEU A 246 19.14 6.75 -8.97
CA LEU A 246 17.80 6.17 -9.17
C LEU A 246 17.28 6.40 -10.60
N LEU A 247 17.50 7.59 -11.17
CA LEU A 247 17.07 7.89 -12.53
C LEU A 247 17.95 7.23 -13.60
N GLU A 248 19.21 6.91 -13.31
CA GLU A 248 20.01 6.06 -14.19
C GLU A 248 19.50 4.60 -14.17
N LYS A 249 19.04 4.10 -13.03
CA LYS A 249 18.32 2.80 -12.95
C LYS A 249 17.04 2.81 -13.80
N LEU A 250 16.27 3.91 -13.77
CA LEU A 250 15.10 4.08 -14.64
C LEU A 250 15.48 4.02 -16.12
N LYS A 251 16.54 4.72 -16.52
CA LYS A 251 17.04 4.70 -17.90
C LYS A 251 17.43 3.28 -18.32
N ALA A 252 18.22 2.59 -17.50
CA ALA A 252 18.64 1.22 -17.78
C ALA A 252 17.45 0.26 -17.89
N PHE A 253 16.43 0.42 -17.04
CA PHE A 253 15.18 -0.34 -17.12
C PHE A 253 14.42 -0.06 -18.43
N CYS A 254 14.32 1.19 -18.85
CA CYS A 254 13.70 1.56 -20.13
C CYS A 254 14.44 0.95 -21.33
N GLU A 255 15.75 1.01 -21.33
CA GLU A 255 16.60 0.42 -22.39
C GLU A 255 16.45 -1.10 -22.45
N MET A 256 16.58 -1.78 -21.31
CA MET A 256 16.38 -3.22 -21.17
C MET A 256 14.99 -3.67 -21.64
N SER A 257 13.95 -2.90 -21.28
CA SER A 257 12.56 -3.18 -21.65
C SER A 257 12.19 -2.75 -23.07
N ALA A 258 13.13 -2.15 -23.82
CA ALA A 258 12.92 -1.57 -25.16
C ALA A 258 11.72 -0.59 -25.18
N LEU A 259 11.59 0.25 -24.15
CA LEU A 259 10.58 1.30 -24.07
C LEU A 259 11.03 2.51 -24.87
N SER A 260 10.12 3.07 -25.64
CA SER A 260 10.34 4.28 -26.43
C SER A 260 9.19 5.24 -26.20
N PHE A 261 9.52 6.46 -25.79
CA PHE A 261 8.56 7.51 -25.53
C PHE A 261 8.76 8.69 -26.48
N GLU A 262 7.67 9.34 -26.85
CA GLU A 262 7.70 10.57 -27.65
C GLU A 262 7.88 11.80 -26.75
N LYS A 263 7.34 11.74 -25.54
CA LYS A 263 7.41 12.81 -24.53
C LYS A 263 7.15 12.30 -23.14
N ILE A 264 7.45 13.15 -22.16
CA ILE A 264 7.14 12.98 -20.75
C ILE A 264 5.99 13.91 -20.39
N LEU A 265 4.97 13.35 -19.74
CA LEU A 265 3.86 14.11 -19.15
C LEU A 265 4.05 14.14 -17.63
N TYR A 266 3.87 15.29 -16.98
CA TYR A 266 4.03 15.39 -15.52
C TYR A 266 2.80 15.97 -14.85
N ILE A 267 2.49 15.48 -13.65
CA ILE A 267 1.42 16.01 -12.79
C ILE A 267 1.74 17.47 -12.45
N ALA A 268 0.71 18.29 -12.38
CA ALA A 268 0.81 19.75 -12.31
C ALA A 268 1.21 20.26 -10.92
N ASP A 269 2.35 19.81 -10.41
CA ASP A 269 3.01 20.36 -9.23
C ASP A 269 4.50 20.57 -9.48
N ARG A 270 5.18 21.24 -8.56
CA ARG A 270 6.58 21.62 -8.69
C ARG A 270 7.51 20.43 -8.68
N ASP A 271 7.26 19.44 -7.84
CA ASP A 271 8.17 18.33 -7.62
C ASP A 271 8.10 17.35 -8.80
N ALA A 272 6.89 17.08 -9.29
CA ALA A 272 6.70 16.32 -10.53
C ALA A 272 7.28 17.05 -11.75
N GLU A 273 7.20 18.39 -11.81
CA GLU A 273 7.83 19.18 -12.89
C GLU A 273 9.35 19.06 -12.87
N ILE A 274 10.00 19.24 -11.70
CA ILE A 274 11.45 19.08 -11.56
C ILE A 274 11.87 17.67 -11.98
N THR A 275 11.17 16.66 -11.48
CA THR A 275 11.40 15.25 -11.77
C THR A 275 11.31 14.98 -13.28
N ALA A 276 10.23 15.41 -13.92
CA ALA A 276 10.04 15.21 -15.35
C ALA A 276 11.12 15.90 -16.19
N LYS A 277 11.47 17.14 -15.84
CA LYS A 277 12.55 17.88 -16.52
C LYS A 277 13.90 17.20 -16.35
N LEU A 278 14.18 16.64 -15.19
CA LEU A 278 15.38 15.87 -14.92
C LEU A 278 15.42 14.59 -15.78
N ILE A 279 14.33 13.81 -15.77
CA ILE A 279 14.19 12.62 -16.63
C ILE A 279 14.28 13.00 -18.10
N GLY A 280 13.66 14.12 -18.52
CA GLY A 280 13.71 14.63 -19.88
C GLY A 280 15.13 14.94 -20.36
N LYS A 281 15.99 15.45 -19.48
CA LYS A 281 17.41 15.67 -19.79
C LYS A 281 18.18 14.35 -19.91
N ILE A 282 17.90 13.38 -19.04
CA ILE A 282 18.56 12.06 -19.03
C ILE A 282 18.17 11.22 -20.26
N LEU A 283 16.88 11.25 -20.63
CA LEU A 283 16.33 10.45 -21.75
C LEU A 283 16.26 11.22 -23.06
N HIS A 284 16.65 12.51 -23.07
CA HIS A 284 16.57 13.41 -24.25
C HIS A 284 15.14 13.55 -24.81
N LEU A 285 14.16 13.71 -23.92
CA LEU A 285 12.74 13.80 -24.26
C LEU A 285 12.14 15.16 -23.89
N PRO A 286 11.20 15.71 -24.68
CA PRO A 286 10.44 16.89 -24.30
C PRO A 286 9.50 16.58 -23.14
N THR A 287 9.25 17.60 -22.31
CA THR A 287 8.37 17.53 -21.15
C THR A 287 7.16 18.43 -21.33
N GLU A 288 5.99 17.96 -20.94
CA GLU A 288 4.73 18.67 -21.04
C GLU A 288 3.87 18.42 -19.79
N LYS A 289 3.15 19.43 -19.35
CA LYS A 289 2.22 19.30 -18.22
C LYS A 289 1.07 18.35 -18.57
N LEU A 290 0.72 17.45 -17.66
CA LEU A 290 -0.43 16.57 -17.78
C LEU A 290 -1.74 17.38 -17.69
N THR A 291 -2.66 17.11 -18.62
CA THR A 291 -3.98 17.74 -18.69
C THR A 291 -5.02 16.70 -19.11
N ASN A 292 -6.30 17.01 -18.97
CA ASN A 292 -7.37 16.12 -19.44
C ASN A 292 -7.31 15.87 -20.97
N ASP A 293 -6.72 16.78 -21.74
CA ASP A 293 -6.64 16.65 -23.19
C ASP A 293 -5.51 15.70 -23.64
N ASN A 294 -4.42 15.61 -22.85
CA ASN A 294 -3.25 14.82 -23.22
C ASN A 294 -3.04 13.54 -22.38
N VAL A 295 -3.79 13.35 -21.28
CA VAL A 295 -3.65 12.20 -20.38
C VAL A 295 -3.80 10.85 -21.07
N LEU A 296 -4.54 10.78 -22.16
CA LEU A 296 -4.78 9.57 -22.94
C LEU A 296 -3.84 9.43 -24.18
N THR A 297 -2.71 10.13 -24.18
CA THR A 297 -1.74 10.07 -25.29
C THR A 297 -0.93 8.76 -25.23
N ASN A 298 -0.71 8.16 -26.42
CA ASN A 298 0.14 6.99 -26.58
C ASN A 298 1.63 7.33 -26.45
N ASN A 299 2.46 6.32 -26.24
CA ASN A 299 3.93 6.43 -26.25
C ASN A 299 4.46 7.54 -25.31
N THR A 300 3.91 7.62 -24.11
CA THR A 300 4.28 8.65 -23.14
C THR A 300 4.76 8.04 -21.82
N LEU A 301 5.73 8.69 -21.20
CA LEU A 301 6.08 8.46 -19.81
C LEU A 301 5.32 9.49 -18.95
N VAL A 302 4.41 9.03 -18.09
CA VAL A 302 3.66 9.90 -17.18
C VAL A 302 4.32 9.86 -15.80
N VAL A 303 4.74 11.02 -15.31
CA VAL A 303 5.61 11.13 -14.14
C VAL A 303 4.90 11.85 -13.00
N ALA A 304 5.02 11.28 -11.81
CA ALA A 304 4.78 11.90 -10.53
C ALA A 304 6.03 11.76 -9.64
N ASP A 305 6.22 12.62 -8.67
CA ASP A 305 7.20 12.41 -7.61
C ASP A 305 6.70 11.34 -6.62
N ALA A 306 5.43 11.39 -6.21
CA ALA A 306 4.79 10.43 -5.32
C ALA A 306 3.59 9.73 -6.01
N ALA A 307 3.40 8.45 -5.73
CA ALA A 307 2.36 7.63 -6.39
C ALA A 307 0.93 8.04 -6.03
N ASP A 308 0.69 8.57 -4.83
CA ASP A 308 -0.62 9.04 -4.36
C ASP A 308 -1.16 10.21 -5.21
N LYS A 309 -0.28 10.99 -5.85
CA LYS A 309 -0.67 12.06 -6.77
C LYS A 309 -1.43 11.55 -8.00
N PHE A 310 -1.32 10.27 -8.31
CA PHE A 310 -2.14 9.65 -9.35
C PHE A 310 -3.60 9.43 -8.95
N ASN A 311 -3.97 9.59 -7.68
CA ASN A 311 -5.36 9.43 -7.21
C ASN A 311 -6.34 10.40 -7.91
N ASP A 312 -5.88 11.59 -8.30
CA ASP A 312 -6.66 12.56 -9.06
C ASP A 312 -6.76 12.23 -10.56
N TRP A 313 -5.99 11.24 -11.03
CA TRP A 313 -5.88 10.87 -12.44
C TRP A 313 -6.33 9.43 -12.70
N LYS A 314 -7.51 9.06 -12.17
CA LYS A 314 -8.07 7.70 -12.25
C LYS A 314 -8.16 7.14 -13.68
N GLN A 315 -8.30 8.01 -14.71
CA GLN A 315 -8.31 7.61 -16.10
C GLN A 315 -7.00 6.95 -16.55
N LEU A 316 -5.88 7.20 -15.86
CA LEU A 316 -4.62 6.51 -16.08
C LEU A 316 -4.64 5.04 -15.63
N ALA A 317 -5.64 4.61 -14.87
CA ALA A 317 -5.80 3.19 -14.56
C ALA A 317 -5.99 2.35 -15.83
N VAL A 318 -6.59 2.94 -16.88
CA VAL A 318 -6.69 2.33 -18.22
C VAL A 318 -5.51 2.77 -19.07
N LYS A 319 -4.65 1.83 -19.44
CA LYS A 319 -3.42 2.11 -20.17
C LYS A 319 -3.68 2.47 -21.63
N ARG A 320 -2.82 3.30 -22.17
CA ARG A 320 -2.70 3.54 -23.61
C ARG A 320 -1.46 2.84 -24.18
N LYS A 321 -1.46 2.61 -25.47
CA LYS A 321 -0.36 1.92 -26.13
C LYS A 321 0.96 2.69 -25.89
N GLY A 322 1.94 1.99 -25.34
CA GLY A 322 3.26 2.58 -25.04
C GLY A 322 3.24 3.63 -23.93
N GLN A 323 2.13 3.80 -23.20
CA GLN A 323 2.07 4.69 -22.05
C GLN A 323 2.53 3.94 -20.79
N VAL A 324 3.50 4.52 -20.09
CA VAL A 324 4.05 4.01 -18.83
C VAL A 324 3.92 5.09 -17.77
N THR A 325 3.55 4.71 -16.56
CA THR A 325 3.55 5.60 -15.39
C THR A 325 4.76 5.33 -14.52
N PHE A 326 5.37 6.39 -14.02
CA PHE A 326 6.51 6.34 -13.10
C PHE A 326 6.28 7.28 -11.92
N ALA A 327 6.53 6.78 -10.70
CA ALA A 327 6.64 7.59 -9.50
C ALA A 327 8.02 7.41 -8.87
N ILE A 328 8.65 8.50 -8.40
CA ILE A 328 9.95 8.40 -7.71
C ILE A 328 9.78 7.52 -6.48
N TRP A 329 8.69 7.72 -5.71
CA TRP A 329 8.45 6.91 -4.54
C TRP A 329 6.98 6.59 -4.36
N GLN A 330 6.73 5.56 -3.58
CA GLN A 330 5.39 5.16 -3.16
C GLN A 330 5.39 4.78 -1.69
N SER A 331 4.45 5.39 -0.93
CA SER A 331 4.10 4.87 0.38
C SER A 331 3.37 3.54 0.22
N TRP A 332 3.83 2.51 0.91
CA TRP A 332 3.14 1.22 0.95
C TRP A 332 2.44 0.96 2.29
N LEU A 333 2.09 2.07 2.96
CA LEU A 333 1.17 2.11 4.09
C LEU A 333 -0.25 2.53 3.70
N GLU A 334 -0.41 3.11 2.50
CA GLU A 334 -1.66 3.68 2.02
C GLU A 334 -2.03 3.11 0.65
N ASP A 335 -3.33 2.94 0.44
CA ASP A 335 -3.86 2.50 -0.84
C ASP A 335 -3.79 3.62 -1.88
N VAL A 336 -3.53 3.25 -3.13
CA VAL A 336 -3.44 4.18 -4.27
C VAL A 336 -4.36 3.70 -5.39
N ALA A 337 -4.98 4.63 -6.12
CA ALA A 337 -5.97 4.35 -7.16
C ALA A 337 -5.48 3.32 -8.20
N PHE A 338 -4.18 3.28 -8.47
CA PHE A 338 -3.53 2.20 -9.21
C PHE A 338 -2.03 2.17 -8.91
N CYS A 339 -1.43 1.00 -9.00
CA CYS A 339 0.02 0.84 -8.90
C CYS A 339 0.68 1.43 -10.16
N PRO A 340 1.66 2.37 -10.04
CA PRO A 340 2.46 2.80 -11.17
C PRO A 340 3.18 1.62 -11.85
N ASP A 341 3.38 1.70 -13.16
CA ASP A 341 4.09 0.64 -13.90
C ASP A 341 5.56 0.49 -13.45
N VAL A 342 6.15 1.60 -13.01
CA VAL A 342 7.49 1.65 -12.45
C VAL A 342 7.48 2.56 -11.22
N VAL A 343 8.00 2.06 -10.12
CA VAL A 343 8.22 2.79 -8.87
C VAL A 343 9.72 2.90 -8.63
N GLY A 344 10.19 4.10 -8.30
CA GLY A 344 11.59 4.29 -7.92
C GLY A 344 11.91 3.58 -6.61
N VAL A 345 11.27 4.01 -5.53
CA VAL A 345 11.52 3.51 -4.18
C VAL A 345 10.19 3.27 -3.43
N LEU A 346 10.13 2.20 -2.64
CA LEU A 346 9.07 1.97 -1.67
C LEU A 346 9.55 2.42 -0.28
N ALA A 347 8.84 3.38 0.35
CA ALA A 347 9.18 3.94 1.66
C ALA A 347 7.93 4.40 2.39
N GLN A 348 8.02 4.72 3.68
CA GLN A 348 6.96 5.43 4.39
C GLN A 348 6.91 6.90 3.94
N MET A 349 8.07 7.53 3.83
CA MET A 349 8.26 8.91 3.41
C MET A 349 9.58 9.02 2.65
N TYR A 350 9.60 9.81 1.59
CA TYR A 350 10.81 10.04 0.80
C TYR A 350 10.89 11.52 0.42
N ASN A 351 11.79 12.24 1.07
CA ASN A 351 12.00 13.68 0.83
C ASN A 351 12.98 13.88 -0.31
N LEU A 352 12.60 14.73 -1.25
CA LEU A 352 13.41 15.04 -2.40
C LEU A 352 14.53 16.05 -2.07
N PRO A 353 15.65 16.05 -2.81
CA PRO A 353 16.83 16.87 -2.43
C PRO A 353 16.52 18.37 -2.31
N TRP A 354 15.55 18.87 -3.05
CA TRP A 354 15.17 20.29 -3.04
C TRP A 354 14.16 20.67 -1.97
N GLU A 355 13.59 19.72 -1.24
CA GLU A 355 12.63 20.01 -0.15
C GLU A 355 13.33 20.44 1.12
N GLY A 356 14.62 20.12 1.27
CA GLY A 356 15.39 20.42 2.47
C GLY A 356 15.07 19.47 3.63
N GLY A 357 15.55 19.84 4.80
CA GLY A 357 15.29 19.10 6.04
C GLY A 357 16.21 17.90 6.29
N ALA A 358 17.01 17.48 5.31
CA ALA A 358 18.02 16.43 5.52
C ALA A 358 19.07 16.88 6.54
N MET A 359 19.53 15.94 7.37
CA MET A 359 20.63 16.18 8.31
C MET A 359 21.95 15.91 7.59
N ARG A 360 22.76 16.95 7.41
CA ARG A 360 24.08 16.86 6.82
C ARG A 360 25.15 16.98 7.89
N LEU A 361 26.06 16.02 7.92
CA LEU A 361 27.24 16.10 8.79
C LEU A 361 28.21 17.16 8.21
N VAL A 362 28.39 18.26 8.93
CA VAL A 362 29.28 19.38 8.51
C VAL A 362 30.65 19.35 9.18
N ASP A 363 30.74 18.72 10.33
CA ASP A 363 31.99 18.53 11.08
C ASP A 363 31.98 17.11 11.69
N ALA A 364 32.80 16.24 11.12
CA ALA A 364 32.93 14.86 11.57
C ALA A 364 33.64 14.74 12.93
N GLU A 365 34.58 15.65 13.26
CA GLU A 365 35.32 15.59 14.51
C GLU A 365 34.43 15.97 15.70
N ASN A 366 33.58 16.99 15.52
CA ASN A 366 32.67 17.49 16.55
C ASN A 366 31.23 16.90 16.41
N GLN A 367 30.98 16.01 15.48
CA GLN A 367 29.67 15.43 15.18
C GLN A 367 28.58 16.52 15.03
N THR A 368 28.91 17.61 14.35
CA THR A 368 27.97 18.72 14.13
C THR A 368 27.15 18.46 12.87
N PHE A 369 25.83 18.55 13.02
CA PHE A 369 24.89 18.39 11.92
C PHE A 369 24.18 19.71 11.64
N GLU A 370 23.94 19.98 10.37
CA GLU A 370 23.08 21.06 9.92
C GLU A 370 21.89 20.48 9.10
N ARG A 371 20.75 21.16 9.15
CA ARG A 371 19.64 20.85 8.27
C ARG A 371 19.85 21.55 6.94
N THR A 372 19.62 20.81 5.86
CA THR A 372 19.61 21.40 4.52
C THR A 372 18.42 22.33 4.37
N GLU A 373 18.64 23.47 3.74
CA GLU A 373 17.56 24.43 3.43
C GLU A 373 16.84 24.02 2.14
N PRO A 374 15.51 24.31 2.03
CA PRO A 374 14.78 24.11 0.80
C PRO A 374 15.37 24.89 -0.37
N ASN A 375 15.48 24.27 -1.53
CA ASN A 375 15.94 24.91 -2.75
C ASN A 375 14.77 25.45 -3.56
N PHE A 376 14.58 26.76 -3.59
CA PHE A 376 13.50 27.45 -4.29
C PHE A 376 13.87 27.92 -5.71
N GLN A 377 14.99 27.49 -6.26
CA GLN A 377 15.32 27.79 -7.65
C GLN A 377 14.23 27.24 -8.60
N ASN A 378 14.20 27.77 -9.83
CA ASN A 378 13.22 27.29 -10.79
C ASN A 378 13.48 25.80 -11.15
N PRO A 379 12.44 25.06 -11.57
CA PRO A 379 12.54 23.63 -11.91
C PRO A 379 13.64 23.30 -12.93
N ASP A 380 13.86 24.16 -13.93
CA ASP A 380 14.89 23.96 -14.97
C ASP A 380 16.32 24.04 -14.40
N ALA A 381 16.56 24.93 -13.44
CA ALA A 381 17.87 25.09 -12.83
C ALA A 381 18.22 23.88 -11.96
N ILE A 382 17.28 23.42 -11.13
CA ILE A 382 17.46 22.24 -10.29
C ILE A 382 17.66 20.99 -11.16
N ALA A 383 16.79 20.77 -12.15
CA ALA A 383 16.90 19.64 -13.06
C ALA A 383 18.21 19.66 -13.86
N LYS A 384 18.67 20.84 -14.29
CA LYS A 384 19.96 20.98 -14.95
C LYS A 384 21.10 20.59 -14.04
N TYR A 385 21.14 21.14 -12.84
CA TYR A 385 22.22 20.87 -11.86
C TYR A 385 22.33 19.36 -11.57
N ILE A 386 21.22 18.70 -11.21
CA ILE A 386 21.23 17.26 -10.89
C ILE A 386 21.56 16.41 -12.14
N SER A 387 21.13 16.82 -13.35
CA SER A 387 21.43 16.07 -14.58
C SER A 387 22.93 16.09 -14.94
N GLU A 388 23.70 17.06 -14.45
CA GLU A 388 25.15 17.19 -14.69
C GLU A 388 25.97 16.33 -13.70
N ILE A 389 25.35 15.80 -12.63
CA ILE A 389 25.98 14.85 -11.72
C ILE A 389 26.22 13.54 -12.47
N VAL A 390 27.43 13.00 -12.32
CA VAL A 390 27.76 11.69 -12.88
C VAL A 390 27.14 10.61 -12.01
N ALA A 391 26.29 9.78 -12.57
CA ALA A 391 25.74 8.65 -11.85
C ALA A 391 26.83 7.61 -11.58
N ASP A 392 26.83 7.06 -10.39
CA ASP A 392 27.71 5.98 -10.00
C ASP A 392 26.91 4.82 -9.38
N LEU A 393 26.82 3.73 -10.09
CA LEU A 393 26.14 2.51 -9.68
C LEU A 393 27.15 1.37 -9.35
N SER A 394 28.43 1.69 -9.25
CA SER A 394 29.48 0.68 -9.07
C SER A 394 29.43 -0.05 -7.72
N GLU A 395 28.86 0.60 -6.70
CA GLU A 395 28.65 0.02 -5.36
C GLU A 395 27.22 -0.50 -5.15
N ASP A 396 26.36 -0.42 -6.17
CA ASP A 396 24.97 -0.87 -6.07
C ASP A 396 24.84 -2.37 -6.28
N VAL A 397 24.83 -3.09 -5.19
CA VAL A 397 24.80 -4.57 -5.17
C VAL A 397 23.55 -5.13 -5.85
N PHE A 398 22.45 -4.41 -5.84
CA PHE A 398 21.16 -4.90 -6.35
C PHE A 398 20.87 -4.46 -7.79
N PHE A 399 21.59 -3.53 -8.35
CA PHE A 399 21.27 -2.97 -9.67
C PHE A 399 21.30 -4.04 -10.78
N GLU A 400 22.40 -4.78 -10.90
CA GLU A 400 22.53 -5.81 -11.94
C GLU A 400 21.51 -6.95 -11.73
N GLU A 401 21.31 -7.34 -10.48
CA GLU A 401 20.33 -8.36 -10.11
C GLU A 401 18.90 -7.95 -10.49
N ASN A 402 18.53 -6.71 -10.19
CA ASN A 402 17.21 -6.16 -10.55
C ASN A 402 16.99 -6.11 -12.05
N ILE A 403 17.97 -5.67 -12.81
CA ILE A 403 17.89 -5.65 -14.28
C ILE A 403 17.75 -7.08 -14.83
N ALA A 404 18.55 -8.03 -14.34
CA ALA A 404 18.45 -9.43 -14.76
C ALA A 404 17.08 -10.04 -14.42
N PHE A 405 16.54 -9.74 -13.24
CA PHE A 405 15.19 -10.15 -12.84
C PHE A 405 14.14 -9.68 -13.82
N TYR A 406 14.05 -8.38 -14.08
CA TYR A 406 13.03 -7.83 -14.98
C TYR A 406 13.26 -8.26 -16.43
N GLN A 407 14.48 -8.50 -16.86
CA GLN A 407 14.78 -9.08 -18.17
C GLN A 407 14.22 -10.51 -18.28
N LYS A 408 14.45 -11.35 -17.28
CA LYS A 408 13.94 -12.73 -17.23
C LYS A 408 12.41 -12.77 -17.29
N TYR A 409 11.74 -11.88 -16.56
CA TYR A 409 10.28 -11.87 -16.42
C TYR A 409 9.58 -10.80 -17.29
N GLN A 410 10.25 -10.26 -18.28
CA GLN A 410 9.74 -9.17 -19.12
C GLN A 410 8.36 -9.45 -19.74
N ALA A 411 8.10 -10.72 -20.11
CA ALA A 411 6.81 -11.13 -20.70
C ALA A 411 5.64 -11.02 -19.71
N LEU A 412 5.92 -11.00 -18.40
CA LEU A 412 4.93 -10.91 -17.33
C LEU A 412 4.82 -9.49 -16.75
N TRP A 413 5.67 -8.57 -17.19
CA TRP A 413 5.62 -7.19 -16.72
C TRP A 413 4.36 -6.49 -17.22
N ALA A 414 3.48 -6.10 -16.30
CA ALA A 414 2.20 -5.51 -16.60
C ALA A 414 2.31 -4.19 -17.37
N GLY A 415 3.38 -3.43 -17.15
CA GLY A 415 3.67 -2.19 -17.88
C GLY A 415 3.63 -2.34 -19.39
N LYS A 416 4.00 -3.51 -19.93
CA LYS A 416 4.06 -3.81 -21.37
C LYS A 416 2.85 -4.59 -21.88
N THR A 417 2.24 -5.43 -21.06
CA THR A 417 1.31 -6.48 -21.48
C THR A 417 -0.15 -6.17 -21.18
N LYS A 418 -0.45 -5.26 -20.24
CA LYS A 418 -1.80 -5.03 -19.72
C LYS A 418 -2.48 -3.79 -20.25
N THR A 419 -3.82 -3.86 -20.29
CA THR A 419 -4.68 -2.71 -20.59
C THR A 419 -5.09 -1.92 -19.37
N ASN A 420 -5.05 -2.55 -18.17
CA ASN A 420 -5.40 -1.90 -16.92
C ASN A 420 -4.27 -2.05 -15.90
N ARG A 421 -4.08 -1.02 -15.08
CA ARG A 421 -3.24 -1.05 -13.89
C ARG A 421 -4.05 -1.54 -12.71
N PHE A 422 -3.43 -2.33 -11.85
CA PHE A 422 -4.09 -2.83 -10.66
C PHE A 422 -4.18 -1.75 -9.59
N TYR A 423 -5.30 -1.73 -8.86
CA TYR A 423 -5.41 -0.99 -7.62
C TYR A 423 -4.30 -1.43 -6.65
N PHE A 424 -3.60 -0.47 -6.08
CA PHE A 424 -2.56 -0.76 -5.11
C PHE A 424 -3.15 -0.81 -3.71
N THR A 425 -2.88 -1.89 -3.00
CA THR A 425 -3.21 -2.05 -1.58
C THR A 425 -1.93 -2.10 -0.76
N ALA A 426 -1.98 -1.59 0.47
CA ALA A 426 -0.85 -1.65 1.39
C ALA A 426 -0.51 -3.09 1.85
N GLU A 427 -1.38 -4.06 1.58
CA GLU A 427 -1.17 -5.46 1.95
C GLU A 427 0.02 -6.09 1.21
N SER A 428 0.91 -6.70 1.97
CA SER A 428 2.07 -7.43 1.46
C SER A 428 2.50 -8.48 2.48
N PRO A 429 3.03 -9.64 2.04
CA PRO A 429 3.66 -10.60 2.94
C PRO A 429 4.94 -10.06 3.58
N ILE A 430 5.54 -9.04 2.98
CA ILE A 430 6.68 -8.32 3.55
C ILE A 430 6.12 -7.25 4.50
N THR A 431 6.29 -7.45 5.79
CA THR A 431 5.82 -6.51 6.81
C THR A 431 6.67 -5.24 6.88
N GLY A 432 7.92 -5.35 6.47
CA GLY A 432 8.94 -4.31 6.68
C GLY A 432 9.39 -4.26 8.14
N SER A 433 10.60 -3.80 8.37
CA SER A 433 11.14 -3.53 9.71
C SER A 433 11.14 -2.04 9.95
N PHE A 434 10.94 -1.61 11.18
CA PHE A 434 11.20 -0.24 11.61
C PHE A 434 12.25 -0.25 12.71
N PHE A 435 13.01 0.80 12.78
CA PHE A 435 13.97 0.98 13.83
C PHE A 435 13.23 1.09 15.18
N GLN A 436 13.56 0.22 16.12
CA GLN A 436 13.07 0.29 17.49
C GLN A 436 13.88 1.28 18.30
#